data_eb1e5ab4c1b3157495517022cd6dafe7
#
_entry.id   eb1e5ab4c1b3157495517022cd6dafe7
#
_cell.length_a   1.000
_cell.length_b   1.000
_cell.length_c   1.000
_cell.angle_alpha   90.00
_cell.angle_beta   90.00
_cell.angle_gamma   90.00
#
_symmetry.space_group_name_H-M   'P 1'
#
loop_
_entity.id
_entity.type
_entity.pdbx_description
1 polymer ?
#
loop_
_entity_poly.entity_id
_entity_poly.type
_entity_poly.pdbx_seq_one_letter_code
_entity_poly.pdbx_strand_id
1 'polypeptide(L)'
;MRLQSDTAFLGALTNVPSGTYTVQVSLSNPEIVFLNDTGSTITANGKMCAAGAVCSVTLTAAGTPTISSFTLTATANSQQGIELDFKLKNAISLTSGALSVNFNPASPNPGVFTAFTLPRTNANLGTNQLELIEDFTGVVSLSGSTVTITSPTRGTLIAKSTSNSFFDHSPDGAICPTTSTITCVKAGQIASVDAFVKSDGTLEVKEFEPLNATQKDFVEGIVYGVSSTTQQFTMAVTDKVQAATNSLIGGLNTGDLLTVNIALAPNPFFVDSKGLSVQSSSSYSFFAGQTSASAIHPGQTVAVNVTTFVAATSTTLAAVTSDTVTLRWSRFTAAAVAPFTTQLLNVNTLPSYFFLTPASQFVVQLYPGTAGGQGITNFDGITDGSGIVPNPVSVRALFLENTGITANPAFFAAKVRQH
;
A
#
# COMPACT_ATOMS: atom_id res chain seq x y z
N MET A 1 -1.35 -8.60 -4.04
CA MET A 1 -0.09 -7.93 -4.40
C MET A 1 -0.45 -6.61 -5.04
N ARG A 2 -0.04 -5.52 -4.47
CA ARG A 2 -0.20 -4.19 -5.06
C ARG A 2 0.97 -3.96 -6.00
N LEU A 3 0.71 -3.59 -7.23
CA LEU A 3 1.75 -3.59 -8.27
C LEU A 3 2.35 -2.22 -8.56
N GLN A 4 2.01 -1.20 -7.78
CA GLN A 4 2.67 0.09 -7.87
C GLN A 4 3.40 0.38 -6.56
N SER A 5 4.73 0.25 -6.60
CA SER A 5 5.62 0.68 -5.51
C SER A 5 5.33 0.07 -4.14
N ASP A 6 4.77 -1.14 -4.12
CA ASP A 6 4.50 -1.86 -2.88
C ASP A 6 5.50 -2.99 -2.66
N THR A 7 5.92 -3.18 -1.42
CA THR A 7 6.80 -4.27 -1.02
C THR A 7 6.00 -5.27 -0.22
N ALA A 8 5.91 -6.50 -0.71
CA ALA A 8 5.27 -7.60 -0.01
C ALA A 8 6.35 -8.55 0.54
N PHE A 9 6.25 -8.89 1.82
CA PHE A 9 7.08 -9.96 2.39
C PHE A 9 6.50 -11.30 1.96
N LEU A 10 7.31 -12.09 1.26
CA LEU A 10 6.89 -13.40 0.76
C LEU A 10 7.23 -14.53 1.74
N GLY A 11 8.29 -14.38 2.51
CA GLY A 11 8.69 -15.38 3.49
C GLY A 11 10.18 -15.32 3.85
N ALA A 12 10.55 -16.06 4.89
CA ALA A 12 11.92 -16.30 5.28
C ALA A 12 12.17 -17.82 5.36
N LEU A 13 13.33 -18.25 4.89
CA LEU A 13 13.79 -19.63 5.01
C LEU A 13 14.98 -19.65 5.97
N THR A 14 14.95 -20.56 6.91
CA THR A 14 16.05 -20.78 7.86
C THR A 14 16.77 -22.08 7.54
N ASN A 15 18.05 -22.17 7.91
CA ASN A 15 18.87 -23.39 7.75
C ASN A 15 18.96 -23.89 6.30
N VAL A 16 19.02 -22.97 5.34
CA VAL A 16 19.27 -23.31 3.94
C VAL A 16 20.73 -23.78 3.82
N PRO A 17 21.01 -25.02 3.36
CA PRO A 17 22.38 -25.48 3.17
C PRO A 17 23.14 -24.57 2.18
N SER A 18 24.48 -24.50 2.32
CA SER A 18 25.28 -23.81 1.31
C SER A 18 25.19 -24.53 -0.03
N GLY A 19 25.03 -23.74 -1.11
CA GLY A 19 24.85 -24.29 -2.45
C GLY A 19 24.27 -23.28 -3.42
N THR A 20 24.12 -23.73 -4.65
CA THR A 20 23.49 -22.92 -5.70
C THR A 20 22.06 -23.43 -5.93
N TYR A 21 21.09 -22.52 -5.86
CA TYR A 21 19.67 -22.80 -5.96
C TYR A 21 19.08 -22.08 -7.17
N THR A 22 18.13 -22.74 -7.82
CA THR A 22 17.25 -22.08 -8.79
C THR A 22 15.97 -21.69 -8.07
N VAL A 23 15.71 -20.39 -7.98
CA VAL A 23 14.49 -19.84 -7.39
C VAL A 23 13.49 -19.62 -8.52
N GLN A 24 12.28 -20.12 -8.36
CA GLN A 24 11.20 -19.94 -9.31
C GLN A 24 10.05 -19.16 -8.69
N VAL A 25 9.51 -18.21 -9.46
CA VAL A 25 8.33 -17.40 -9.06
C VAL A 25 7.22 -17.71 -10.06
N SER A 26 6.07 -18.13 -9.55
CA SER A 26 4.87 -18.34 -10.37
C SER A 26 3.74 -17.41 -9.91
N LEU A 27 2.99 -16.91 -10.89
CA LEU A 27 1.77 -16.15 -10.65
C LEU A 27 0.58 -16.98 -11.12
N SER A 28 -0.42 -17.14 -10.25
CA SER A 28 -1.68 -17.81 -10.59
C SER A 28 -2.83 -16.83 -10.53
N ASN A 29 -3.78 -16.97 -11.46
CA ASN A 29 -5.01 -16.19 -11.50
C ASN A 29 -4.79 -14.68 -11.34
N PRO A 30 -3.95 -14.05 -12.20
CA PRO A 30 -3.71 -12.63 -12.08
C PRO A 30 -4.99 -11.84 -12.31
N GLU A 31 -5.28 -10.93 -11.40
CA GLU A 31 -6.37 -9.98 -11.51
C GLU A 31 -5.80 -8.57 -11.59
N ILE A 32 -6.39 -7.75 -12.43
CA ILE A 32 -6.01 -6.35 -12.60
C ILE A 32 -7.22 -5.46 -12.44
N VAL A 33 -7.05 -4.40 -11.65
CA VAL A 33 -7.96 -3.26 -11.61
C VAL A 33 -7.27 -2.07 -12.27
N PHE A 34 -7.92 -1.45 -13.23
CA PHE A 34 -7.34 -0.34 -13.97
C PHE A 34 -8.39 0.70 -14.34
N LEU A 35 -7.94 1.94 -14.49
CA LEU A 35 -8.72 3.01 -15.11
C LEU A 35 -8.44 2.99 -16.62
N ASN A 36 -9.50 2.93 -17.43
CA ASN A 36 -9.36 3.07 -18.87
C ASN A 36 -9.34 4.55 -19.27
N ASP A 37 -8.17 5.14 -19.37
CA ASP A 37 -7.96 6.52 -19.79
C ASP A 37 -7.60 6.69 -21.27
N THR A 38 -7.79 5.64 -22.09
CA THR A 38 -7.43 5.66 -23.52
C THR A 38 -8.38 6.47 -24.39
N GLY A 39 -9.48 6.97 -23.84
CA GLY A 39 -10.52 7.69 -24.58
C GLY A 39 -11.44 6.81 -25.44
N SER A 40 -11.21 5.50 -25.49
CA SER A 40 -12.02 4.53 -26.24
C SER A 40 -12.29 3.27 -25.40
N THR A 41 -13.32 2.50 -25.78
CA THR A 41 -13.58 1.21 -25.15
C THR A 41 -12.43 0.24 -25.45
N ILE A 42 -11.94 -0.43 -24.42
CA ILE A 42 -10.96 -1.50 -24.55
C ILE A 42 -11.56 -2.84 -24.12
N THR A 43 -10.96 -3.92 -24.56
CA THR A 43 -11.36 -5.29 -24.18
C THR A 43 -10.25 -5.94 -23.37
N ALA A 44 -10.59 -6.54 -22.24
CA ALA A 44 -9.66 -7.31 -21.41
C ALA A 44 -10.30 -8.66 -21.06
N ASN A 45 -9.69 -9.75 -21.49
CA ASN A 45 -10.18 -11.13 -21.30
C ASN A 45 -11.68 -11.27 -21.64
N GLY A 46 -12.11 -10.73 -22.80
CA GLY A 46 -13.49 -10.79 -23.27
C GLY A 46 -14.48 -9.84 -22.58
N LYS A 47 -14.06 -9.11 -21.54
CA LYS A 47 -14.87 -8.05 -20.91
C LYS A 47 -14.56 -6.70 -21.54
N MET A 48 -15.59 -5.94 -21.85
CA MET A 48 -15.44 -4.55 -22.34
C MET A 48 -15.30 -3.59 -21.17
N CYS A 49 -14.36 -2.66 -21.28
CA CYS A 49 -14.15 -1.57 -20.36
C CYS A 49 -14.33 -0.25 -21.11
N ALA A 50 -15.35 0.51 -20.76
CA ALA A 50 -15.65 1.78 -21.40
C ALA A 50 -14.56 2.83 -21.10
N ALA A 51 -14.43 3.84 -21.95
CA ALA A 51 -13.57 4.98 -21.70
C ALA A 51 -13.96 5.68 -20.38
N GLY A 52 -12.96 6.01 -19.56
CA GLY A 52 -13.14 6.65 -18.26
C GLY A 52 -13.65 5.71 -17.15
N ALA A 53 -13.90 4.45 -17.45
CA ALA A 53 -14.36 3.49 -16.45
C ALA A 53 -13.19 2.81 -15.70
N VAL A 54 -13.44 2.48 -14.43
CA VAL A 54 -12.60 1.56 -13.67
C VAL A 54 -13.13 0.15 -13.85
N CYS A 55 -12.26 -0.77 -14.20
CA CYS A 55 -12.61 -2.14 -14.51
C CYS A 55 -11.74 -3.11 -13.73
N SER A 56 -12.38 -4.20 -13.27
CA SER A 56 -11.71 -5.35 -12.66
C SER A 56 -11.85 -6.55 -13.57
N VAL A 57 -10.75 -7.16 -13.94
CA VAL A 57 -10.73 -8.34 -14.82
C VAL A 57 -9.70 -9.36 -14.34
N THR A 58 -10.08 -10.61 -14.36
CA THR A 58 -9.15 -11.73 -14.24
C THR A 58 -8.50 -11.93 -15.60
N LEU A 59 -7.18 -11.93 -15.65
CA LEU A 59 -6.45 -12.07 -16.88
C LEU A 59 -6.07 -13.54 -17.12
N THR A 60 -6.32 -14.02 -18.31
CA THR A 60 -5.73 -15.28 -18.75
C THR A 60 -4.34 -14.97 -19.28
N ALA A 61 -3.31 -15.37 -18.55
CA ALA A 61 -1.96 -15.29 -19.08
C ALA A 61 -1.85 -16.24 -20.28
N ALA A 62 -1.32 -15.75 -21.39
CA ALA A 62 -0.99 -16.61 -22.52
C ALA A 62 0.12 -17.59 -22.08
N GLY A 63 -0.20 -18.88 -22.04
CA GLY A 63 0.73 -19.92 -21.63
C GLY A 63 0.63 -20.29 -20.14
N THR A 64 1.42 -21.28 -19.72
CA THR A 64 1.59 -21.66 -18.32
C THR A 64 1.99 -20.44 -17.50
N PRO A 65 1.49 -20.25 -16.27
CA PRO A 65 1.91 -19.14 -15.43
C PRO A 65 3.43 -19.14 -15.35
N THR A 66 4.02 -18.10 -15.87
CA THR A 66 5.41 -18.19 -16.22
C THR A 66 6.27 -17.94 -15.04
N ILE A 67 7.13 -18.81 -14.91
CA ILE A 67 8.15 -18.91 -13.91
C ILE A 67 9.32 -18.09 -14.41
N SER A 68 9.59 -16.98 -13.75
CA SER A 68 10.90 -16.38 -13.82
C SER A 68 11.81 -17.21 -12.94
N SER A 69 12.90 -17.72 -13.47
CA SER A 69 13.90 -18.40 -12.67
C SER A 69 15.16 -17.55 -12.58
N PHE A 70 15.75 -17.48 -11.39
CA PHE A 70 17.07 -16.88 -11.19
C PHE A 70 17.91 -17.79 -10.28
N THR A 71 19.21 -17.62 -10.36
CA THR A 71 20.15 -18.41 -9.56
C THR A 71 20.54 -17.65 -8.31
N LEU A 72 20.45 -18.31 -7.16
CA LEU A 72 20.89 -17.82 -5.87
C LEU A 72 22.01 -18.71 -5.35
N THR A 73 23.13 -18.11 -4.93
CA THR A 73 24.18 -18.85 -4.24
C THR A 73 24.11 -18.55 -2.73
N ALA A 74 23.70 -19.55 -1.96
CA ALA A 74 23.73 -19.49 -0.49
C ALA A 74 25.11 -19.90 0.01
N THR A 75 25.71 -19.06 0.84
CA THR A 75 27.00 -19.35 1.51
C THR A 75 26.77 -19.69 2.97
N ALA A 76 27.62 -20.58 3.52
CA ALA A 76 27.51 -20.98 4.91
C ALA A 76 27.63 -19.77 5.85
N ASN A 77 26.80 -19.75 6.88
CA ASN A 77 26.74 -18.69 7.91
C ASN A 77 26.53 -17.28 7.36
N SER A 78 25.99 -17.15 6.14
CA SER A 78 25.60 -15.88 5.57
C SER A 78 24.09 -15.73 5.55
N GLN A 79 23.63 -14.52 5.70
CA GLN A 79 22.22 -14.16 5.53
C GLN A 79 22.08 -13.36 4.24
N GLN A 80 21.07 -13.70 3.48
CA GLN A 80 20.79 -13.04 2.21
C GLN A 80 19.32 -12.69 2.15
N GLY A 81 19.05 -11.40 1.92
CA GLY A 81 17.75 -10.95 1.48
C GLY A 81 17.70 -10.93 -0.05
N ILE A 82 16.54 -11.22 -0.60
CA ILE A 82 16.27 -11.12 -2.02
C ILE A 82 15.05 -10.23 -2.21
N GLU A 83 15.23 -9.17 -2.99
CA GLU A 83 14.12 -8.38 -3.49
C GLU A 83 13.78 -8.84 -4.91
N LEU A 84 12.50 -9.11 -5.14
CA LEU A 84 11.97 -9.39 -6.48
C LEU A 84 11.23 -8.15 -6.96
N ASP A 85 11.79 -7.49 -7.96
CA ASP A 85 11.14 -6.37 -8.63
C ASP A 85 10.28 -6.89 -9.78
N PHE A 86 8.98 -6.62 -9.69
CA PHE A 86 8.01 -6.99 -10.71
C PHE A 86 7.61 -5.78 -11.54
N LYS A 87 8.11 -5.72 -12.77
CA LYS A 87 7.86 -4.62 -13.71
C LYS A 87 6.56 -4.86 -14.48
N LEU A 88 5.44 -4.46 -13.90
CA LEU A 88 4.12 -4.64 -14.50
C LEU A 88 4.01 -4.03 -15.90
N LYS A 89 4.66 -2.89 -16.13
CA LYS A 89 4.73 -2.23 -17.45
C LYS A 89 5.26 -3.17 -18.55
N ASN A 90 6.17 -4.07 -18.20
CA ASN A 90 6.72 -5.02 -19.17
C ASN A 90 5.83 -6.25 -19.38
N ALA A 91 4.92 -6.51 -18.47
CA ALA A 91 4.01 -7.65 -18.52
C ALA A 91 2.69 -7.34 -19.25
N ILE A 92 2.28 -6.06 -19.26
CA ILE A 92 0.99 -5.63 -19.81
C ILE A 92 1.20 -4.98 -21.16
N SER A 93 0.36 -5.34 -22.13
CA SER A 93 0.31 -4.67 -23.43
C SER A 93 -1.13 -4.36 -23.85
N LEU A 94 -1.30 -3.22 -24.51
CA LEU A 94 -2.56 -2.82 -25.13
C LEU A 94 -2.34 -2.75 -26.66
N THR A 95 -2.94 -3.68 -27.39
CA THR A 95 -2.81 -3.76 -28.85
C THR A 95 -4.17 -3.75 -29.48
N SER A 96 -4.41 -2.78 -30.36
CA SER A 96 -5.69 -2.63 -31.08
C SER A 96 -6.92 -2.66 -30.16
N GLY A 97 -6.83 -2.00 -28.99
CA GLY A 97 -7.90 -1.95 -28.00
C GLY A 97 -8.08 -3.24 -27.18
N ALA A 98 -7.19 -4.23 -27.29
CA ALA A 98 -7.19 -5.42 -26.46
C ALA A 98 -6.06 -5.38 -25.46
N LEU A 99 -6.41 -5.46 -24.17
CA LEU A 99 -5.47 -5.58 -23.06
C LEU A 99 -5.07 -7.04 -22.90
N SER A 100 -3.78 -7.30 -22.92
CA SER A 100 -3.20 -8.63 -22.70
C SER A 100 -2.08 -8.59 -21.69
N VAL A 101 -1.82 -9.74 -21.07
CA VAL A 101 -0.76 -9.91 -20.07
C VAL A 101 0.12 -11.08 -20.46
N ASN A 102 1.43 -10.82 -20.43
CA ASN A 102 2.43 -11.85 -20.62
C ASN A 102 3.49 -11.73 -19.53
N PHE A 103 3.50 -12.67 -18.61
CA PHE A 103 4.50 -12.76 -17.55
C PHE A 103 5.74 -13.57 -17.94
N ASN A 104 5.84 -14.01 -19.19
CA ASN A 104 6.98 -14.78 -19.62
C ASN A 104 8.25 -13.91 -19.71
N PRO A 105 9.29 -14.16 -18.89
CA PRO A 105 10.53 -13.42 -18.95
C PRO A 105 11.38 -13.73 -20.19
N ALA A 106 11.07 -14.82 -20.89
CA ALA A 106 11.67 -15.10 -22.20
C ALA A 106 11.07 -14.16 -23.25
N SER A 107 11.86 -13.82 -24.28
CA SER A 107 11.43 -12.96 -25.38
C SER A 107 9.92 -13.06 -25.70
N PRO A 108 9.14 -11.94 -25.85
CA PRO A 108 9.66 -10.60 -26.12
C PRO A 108 9.76 -9.70 -24.88
N ASN A 109 9.55 -10.19 -23.67
CA ASN A 109 9.45 -9.36 -22.45
C ASN A 109 10.57 -9.62 -21.43
N PRO A 110 11.85 -9.44 -21.79
CA PRO A 110 12.92 -9.53 -20.81
C PRO A 110 12.73 -8.46 -19.74
N GLY A 111 12.91 -8.86 -18.46
CA GLY A 111 12.86 -7.90 -17.35
C GLY A 111 11.47 -7.68 -16.74
N VAL A 112 10.51 -8.60 -16.93
CA VAL A 112 9.26 -8.61 -16.14
C VAL A 112 9.56 -8.81 -14.65
N PHE A 113 10.51 -9.68 -14.34
CA PHE A 113 11.06 -9.86 -13.00
C PHE A 113 12.56 -9.59 -12.99
N THR A 114 13.00 -8.87 -11.99
CA THR A 114 14.42 -8.70 -11.69
C THR A 114 14.64 -9.06 -10.22
N ALA A 115 15.67 -9.86 -9.94
CA ALA A 115 16.06 -10.20 -8.58
C ALA A 115 17.29 -9.39 -8.16
N PHE A 116 17.25 -8.87 -6.95
CA PHE A 116 18.36 -8.14 -6.35
C PHE A 116 18.69 -8.73 -4.99
N THR A 117 19.97 -8.74 -4.65
CA THR A 117 20.42 -9.04 -3.29
C THR A 117 20.21 -7.84 -2.37
N LEU A 118 19.72 -8.07 -1.16
CA LEU A 118 19.62 -7.06 -0.11
C LEU A 118 20.87 -7.10 0.80
N PRO A 119 21.22 -6.00 1.49
CA PRO A 119 20.50 -4.73 1.44
C PRO A 119 20.79 -3.94 0.15
N ARG A 120 19.77 -3.38 -0.41
CA ARG A 120 19.94 -2.25 -1.34
C ARG A 120 20.28 -1.00 -0.53
N THR A 121 20.76 0.03 -1.20
CA THR A 121 21.03 1.31 -0.53
C THR A 121 19.73 1.87 0.05
N ASN A 122 19.63 1.84 1.37
CA ASN A 122 18.56 2.48 2.12
C ASN A 122 19.17 3.26 3.27
N ALA A 123 19.20 4.57 3.15
CA ALA A 123 19.87 5.46 4.08
C ALA A 123 19.25 5.44 5.50
N ASN A 124 18.02 4.98 5.61
CA ASN A 124 17.27 4.98 6.87
C ASN A 124 17.21 3.62 7.56
N LEU A 125 17.84 2.58 7.00
CA LEU A 125 18.01 1.32 7.70
C LEU A 125 19.23 1.35 8.61
N GLY A 126 19.05 0.88 9.83
CA GLY A 126 20.16 0.72 10.77
C GLY A 126 21.10 -0.42 10.39
N THR A 127 22.23 -0.50 11.07
CA THR A 127 23.19 -1.60 10.90
C THR A 127 22.52 -2.95 11.15
N ASN A 128 22.86 -3.95 10.36
CA ASN A 128 22.29 -5.31 10.43
C ASN A 128 20.77 -5.39 10.13
N GLN A 129 20.23 -4.44 9.41
CA GLN A 129 18.87 -4.47 8.89
C GLN A 129 18.90 -4.64 7.38
N LEU A 130 18.02 -5.49 6.84
CA LEU A 130 17.97 -5.74 5.40
C LEU A 130 16.95 -4.83 4.71
N GLU A 131 15.72 -4.84 5.19
CA GLU A 131 14.63 -4.07 4.59
C GLU A 131 13.50 -3.86 5.60
N LEU A 132 12.67 -2.89 5.32
CA LEU A 132 11.47 -2.57 6.06
C LEU A 132 10.25 -3.20 5.39
N ILE A 133 9.53 -4.02 6.13
CA ILE A 133 8.19 -4.48 5.74
C ILE A 133 7.20 -3.40 6.13
N GLU A 134 6.30 -3.04 5.23
CA GLU A 134 5.38 -1.92 5.42
C GLU A 134 3.93 -2.37 5.32
N ASP A 135 3.07 -1.79 6.18
CA ASP A 135 1.61 -1.98 6.19
C ASP A 135 1.18 -3.46 6.15
N PHE A 136 1.82 -4.29 6.94
CA PHE A 136 1.37 -5.67 7.04
C PHE A 136 0.14 -5.72 7.95
N THR A 137 -1.03 -5.75 7.34
CA THR A 137 -2.32 -5.65 8.02
C THR A 137 -2.93 -7.03 8.25
N GLY A 138 -3.43 -7.27 9.45
CA GLY A 138 -4.06 -8.54 9.79
C GLY A 138 -4.57 -8.60 11.23
N VAL A 139 -5.03 -9.78 11.62
CA VAL A 139 -5.49 -10.06 12.99
C VAL A 139 -4.31 -10.36 13.90
N VAL A 140 -4.30 -9.72 15.05
CA VAL A 140 -3.21 -9.78 16.03
C VAL A 140 -3.36 -10.98 16.96
N SER A 141 -2.25 -11.67 17.23
CA SER A 141 -2.06 -12.47 18.42
C SER A 141 -0.73 -12.14 19.11
N LEU A 142 -0.62 -12.41 20.39
CA LEU A 142 0.52 -12.03 21.23
C LEU A 142 1.05 -13.20 22.04
N SER A 143 2.39 -13.27 22.15
CA SER A 143 3.07 -14.15 23.08
C SER A 143 4.30 -13.43 23.66
N GLY A 144 4.17 -12.89 24.87
CA GLY A 144 5.20 -12.03 25.46
C GLY A 144 5.44 -10.79 24.61
N SER A 145 6.68 -10.59 24.16
CA SER A 145 7.05 -9.49 23.23
C SER A 145 6.88 -9.85 21.76
N THR A 146 6.39 -11.04 21.44
CA THR A 146 6.18 -11.48 20.05
C THR A 146 4.79 -11.09 19.59
N VAL A 147 4.73 -10.31 18.53
CA VAL A 147 3.51 -9.93 17.80
C VAL A 147 3.39 -10.82 16.59
N THR A 148 2.25 -11.48 16.45
CA THR A 148 1.91 -12.26 15.26
C THR A 148 0.73 -11.60 14.58
N ILE A 149 0.89 -11.25 13.31
CA ILE A 149 -0.16 -10.66 12.47
C ILE A 149 -0.54 -11.69 11.41
N THR A 150 -1.79 -12.09 11.38
CA THR A 150 -2.31 -13.03 10.38
C THR A 150 -3.20 -12.31 9.38
N SER A 151 -2.74 -12.25 8.14
CA SER A 151 -3.48 -11.70 6.99
C SER A 151 -4.01 -12.82 6.12
N PRO A 152 -5.27 -12.80 5.72
CA PRO A 152 -5.82 -13.81 4.82
C PRO A 152 -5.23 -13.75 3.40
N THR A 153 -4.67 -12.61 3.02
CA THR A 153 -4.12 -12.36 1.67
C THR A 153 -2.59 -12.41 1.62
N ARG A 154 -1.90 -12.20 2.76
CA ARG A 154 -0.44 -12.07 2.83
C ARG A 154 0.23 -13.13 3.71
N GLY A 155 -0.55 -14.01 4.35
CA GLY A 155 -0.03 -15.02 5.28
C GLY A 155 0.23 -14.46 6.68
N THR A 156 1.27 -14.96 7.35
CA THR A 156 1.54 -14.64 8.75
C THR A 156 2.89 -13.97 8.91
N LEU A 157 2.90 -12.81 9.55
CA LEU A 157 4.09 -12.09 10.00
C LEU A 157 4.30 -12.35 11.50
N ILE A 158 5.50 -12.76 11.88
CA ILE A 158 5.89 -12.93 13.28
C ILE A 158 7.06 -11.98 13.56
N ALA A 159 6.82 -10.95 14.37
CA ALA A 159 7.81 -9.93 14.66
C ALA A 159 7.96 -9.72 16.18
N LYS A 160 9.15 -9.35 16.61
CA LYS A 160 9.47 -9.11 18.02
C LYS A 160 9.37 -7.60 18.31
N SER A 161 8.59 -7.25 19.31
CA SER A 161 8.59 -5.90 19.87
C SER A 161 9.80 -5.69 20.78
N THR A 162 10.43 -4.53 20.66
CA THR A 162 11.58 -4.09 21.47
C THR A 162 11.29 -2.73 22.10
N SER A 163 12.24 -2.21 22.87
CA SER A 163 12.16 -0.83 23.41
C SER A 163 12.16 0.25 22.31
N ASN A 164 12.56 -0.10 21.08
CA ASN A 164 12.61 0.82 19.94
C ASN A 164 11.32 0.76 19.08
N SER A 165 10.42 -0.18 19.38
CA SER A 165 9.17 -0.30 18.66
C SER A 165 8.23 0.84 19.03
N PHE A 166 7.68 1.49 18.03
CA PHE A 166 6.69 2.55 18.17
C PHE A 166 5.28 1.95 18.12
N PHE A 167 4.42 2.38 19.04
CA PHE A 167 3.02 2.01 19.07
C PHE A 167 2.20 3.26 18.78
N ASP A 168 1.72 3.38 17.56
CA ASP A 168 0.89 4.49 17.15
C ASP A 168 -0.47 4.38 17.84
N HIS A 169 -0.99 5.50 18.31
CA HIS A 169 -2.32 5.62 18.89
C HIS A 169 -3.37 6.11 17.87
N SER A 170 -2.94 6.47 16.69
CA SER A 170 -3.79 6.80 15.56
C SER A 170 -4.08 5.54 14.73
N PRO A 171 -5.26 5.35 14.17
CA PRO A 171 -6.43 6.25 14.26
C PRO A 171 -7.25 6.06 15.52
N ASP A 172 -7.01 5.05 16.34
CA ASP A 172 -7.84 4.75 17.50
C ASP A 172 -7.07 4.95 18.80
N GLY A 173 -6.94 6.23 19.22
CA GLY A 173 -6.29 6.63 20.46
C GLY A 173 -6.92 6.04 21.74
N ALA A 174 -8.07 5.39 21.64
CA ALA A 174 -8.67 4.67 22.76
C ALA A 174 -7.96 3.34 23.04
N ILE A 175 -7.27 2.76 22.03
CA ILE A 175 -6.58 1.47 22.18
C ILE A 175 -5.17 1.66 22.76
N CYS A 176 -4.40 2.55 22.13
CA CYS A 176 -3.02 2.84 22.52
C CYS A 176 -2.89 4.31 22.91
N PRO A 177 -2.94 4.65 24.20
CA PRO A 177 -2.75 6.01 24.67
C PRO A 177 -1.29 6.48 24.49
N THR A 178 -1.03 7.75 24.68
CA THR A 178 0.25 8.43 24.40
C THR A 178 1.52 7.81 25.03
N THR A 179 1.36 6.95 26.02
CA THR A 179 2.46 6.16 26.64
C THR A 179 2.48 4.73 26.15
N SER A 180 2.22 4.54 24.88
CA SER A 180 1.94 3.26 24.26
C SER A 180 3.10 2.28 24.32
N THR A 181 2.81 1.07 24.74
CA THR A 181 3.74 -0.05 24.77
C THR A 181 3.03 -1.29 24.27
N ILE A 182 3.74 -2.41 24.14
CA ILE A 182 3.13 -3.70 23.76
C ILE A 182 1.90 -4.06 24.63
N THR A 183 1.75 -3.49 25.82
CA THR A 183 0.61 -3.76 26.71
C THR A 183 -0.71 -3.18 26.22
N CYS A 184 -0.70 -2.22 25.31
CA CYS A 184 -1.93 -1.70 24.70
C CYS A 184 -2.46 -2.63 23.59
N VAL A 185 -1.65 -3.52 23.08
CA VAL A 185 -2.02 -4.45 22.02
C VAL A 185 -2.88 -5.58 22.58
N LYS A 186 -3.99 -5.89 21.93
CA LYS A 186 -4.90 -6.96 22.35
C LYS A 186 -5.04 -8.01 21.25
N ALA A 187 -5.07 -9.27 21.63
CA ALA A 187 -5.36 -10.35 20.70
C ALA A 187 -6.75 -10.17 20.08
N GLY A 188 -6.86 -10.47 18.78
CA GLY A 188 -8.09 -10.34 18.01
C GLY A 188 -8.33 -8.94 17.42
N GLN A 189 -7.53 -7.94 17.76
CA GLN A 189 -7.55 -6.64 17.07
C GLN A 189 -7.08 -6.80 15.61
N ILE A 190 -7.53 -5.90 14.76
CA ILE A 190 -6.91 -5.69 13.45
C ILE A 190 -5.90 -4.57 13.60
N ALA A 191 -4.68 -4.83 13.15
CA ALA A 191 -3.59 -3.87 13.20
C ALA A 191 -2.74 -3.93 11.93
N SER A 192 -2.04 -2.85 11.67
CA SER A 192 -0.97 -2.75 10.67
C SER A 192 0.38 -2.75 11.38
N VAL A 193 1.36 -3.43 10.81
CA VAL A 193 2.72 -3.49 11.34
C VAL A 193 3.72 -3.15 10.25
N ASP A 194 4.60 -2.20 10.57
CA ASP A 194 5.87 -2.03 9.88
C ASP A 194 6.95 -2.79 10.65
N ALA A 195 7.80 -3.53 9.97
CA ALA A 195 8.84 -4.34 10.58
C ALA A 195 10.16 -4.26 9.83
N PHE A 196 11.26 -4.25 10.57
CA PHE A 196 12.59 -4.46 10.01
C PHE A 196 12.89 -5.95 9.86
N VAL A 197 13.51 -6.30 8.75
CA VAL A 197 14.16 -7.61 8.58
C VAL A 197 15.59 -7.48 9.07
N LYS A 198 15.90 -8.16 10.16
CA LYS A 198 17.25 -8.19 10.75
C LYS A 198 18.16 -9.11 9.96
N SER A 199 19.46 -8.89 10.07
CA SER A 199 20.46 -9.72 9.41
C SER A 199 20.50 -11.18 9.88
N ASP A 200 19.93 -11.49 11.04
CA ASP A 200 19.75 -12.86 11.54
C ASP A 200 18.45 -13.53 11.07
N GLY A 201 17.71 -12.86 10.15
CA GLY A 201 16.43 -13.33 9.61
C GLY A 201 15.24 -13.10 10.55
N THR A 202 15.46 -12.54 11.74
CA THR A 202 14.35 -12.19 12.64
C THR A 202 13.68 -10.88 12.19
N LEU A 203 12.42 -10.73 12.58
CA LEU A 203 11.66 -9.51 12.31
C LEU A 203 11.51 -8.73 13.61
N GLU A 204 11.74 -7.42 13.54
CA GLU A 204 11.55 -6.49 14.65
C GLU A 204 10.46 -5.48 14.28
N VAL A 205 9.46 -5.34 15.16
CA VAL A 205 8.41 -4.33 15.00
C VAL A 205 9.04 -2.94 15.04
N LYS A 206 8.96 -2.21 13.94
CA LYS A 206 9.27 -0.78 13.90
C LYS A 206 8.09 0.02 14.41
N GLU A 207 6.92 -0.27 13.87
CA GLU A 207 5.68 0.43 14.18
C GLU A 207 4.52 -0.56 14.27
N PHE A 208 3.67 -0.34 15.24
CA PHE A 208 2.42 -1.06 15.42
C PHE A 208 1.29 -0.04 15.46
N GLU A 209 0.34 -0.17 14.56
CA GLU A 209 -0.82 0.70 14.44
C GLU A 209 -2.10 -0.11 14.63
N PRO A 210 -2.85 0.09 15.72
CA PRO A 210 -4.17 -0.52 15.88
C PRO A 210 -5.17 0.19 14.96
N LEU A 211 -5.83 -0.58 14.10
CA LEU A 211 -6.79 -0.07 13.12
C LEU A 211 -8.23 -0.24 13.56
N ASN A 212 -8.50 -1.18 14.46
CA ASN A 212 -9.85 -1.53 14.83
C ASN A 212 -9.94 -2.13 16.24
N ALA A 213 -10.44 -1.33 17.20
CA ALA A 213 -10.69 -1.78 18.57
C ALA A 213 -11.87 -2.76 18.69
N THR A 214 -12.83 -2.67 17.80
CA THR A 214 -14.13 -3.34 17.92
C THR A 214 -14.20 -4.68 17.20
N GLN A 215 -13.07 -5.15 16.65
CA GLN A 215 -12.98 -6.41 15.89
C GLN A 215 -13.97 -6.50 14.71
N LYS A 216 -14.24 -5.38 14.05
CA LYS A 216 -15.02 -5.35 12.82
C LYS A 216 -14.13 -5.76 11.64
N ASP A 217 -14.75 -6.22 10.57
CA ASP A 217 -14.06 -6.39 9.30
C ASP A 217 -13.43 -5.08 8.82
N PHE A 218 -12.26 -5.19 8.23
CA PHE A 218 -11.49 -4.09 7.69
C PHE A 218 -11.34 -4.27 6.18
N VAL A 219 -11.59 -3.21 5.43
CA VAL A 219 -11.41 -3.20 3.97
C VAL A 219 -10.64 -1.95 3.58
N GLU A 220 -9.58 -2.13 2.82
CA GLU A 220 -8.79 -1.05 2.27
C GLU A 220 -8.90 -1.03 0.75
N GLY A 221 -8.90 0.17 0.15
CA GLY A 221 -9.00 0.32 -1.29
C GLY A 221 -8.63 1.70 -1.79
N ILE A 222 -8.51 1.80 -3.12
CA ILE A 222 -8.27 3.06 -3.82
C ILE A 222 -9.61 3.63 -4.27
N VAL A 223 -9.91 4.84 -3.85
CA VAL A 223 -11.12 5.56 -4.25
C VAL A 223 -11.05 5.92 -5.73
N TYR A 224 -12.12 5.64 -6.47
CA TYR A 224 -12.21 6.03 -7.88
C TYR A 224 -13.49 6.84 -8.22
N GLY A 225 -14.42 6.96 -7.27
CA GLY A 225 -15.62 7.77 -7.46
C GLY A 225 -16.21 8.23 -6.14
N VAL A 226 -16.76 9.43 -6.13
CA VAL A 226 -17.41 10.03 -4.96
C VAL A 226 -18.75 10.59 -5.39
N SER A 227 -19.79 10.30 -4.61
CA SER A 227 -21.11 10.87 -4.83
C SER A 227 -21.17 12.30 -4.29
N SER A 228 -21.60 13.24 -5.12
CA SER A 228 -21.81 14.62 -4.69
C SER A 228 -23.12 14.83 -3.89
N THR A 229 -24.02 13.86 -3.91
CA THR A 229 -25.37 13.99 -3.34
C THR A 229 -25.67 13.02 -2.20
N THR A 230 -24.84 11.98 -2.04
CA THR A 230 -25.02 10.97 -1.00
C THR A 230 -23.73 10.81 -0.19
N GLN A 231 -23.86 10.30 1.02
CA GLN A 231 -22.71 9.95 1.85
C GLN A 231 -22.07 8.63 1.35
N GLN A 232 -21.60 8.63 0.09
CA GLN A 232 -21.18 7.42 -0.59
C GLN A 232 -19.97 7.68 -1.48
N PHE A 233 -19.07 6.72 -1.53
CA PHE A 233 -17.97 6.66 -2.50
C PHE A 233 -17.77 5.24 -3.01
N THR A 234 -17.00 5.10 -4.07
CA THR A 234 -16.62 3.80 -4.64
C THR A 234 -15.11 3.62 -4.59
N MET A 235 -14.68 2.42 -4.26
CA MET A 235 -13.27 2.05 -4.22
C MET A 235 -13.00 0.69 -4.84
N ALA A 236 -11.78 0.51 -5.35
CA ALA A 236 -11.24 -0.79 -5.74
C ALA A 236 -10.53 -1.41 -4.54
N VAL A 237 -10.97 -2.57 -4.11
CA VAL A 237 -10.44 -3.26 -2.92
C VAL A 237 -9.00 -3.70 -3.16
N THR A 238 -8.08 -3.24 -2.33
CA THR A 238 -6.66 -3.61 -2.38
C THR A 238 -6.27 -4.57 -1.28
N ASP A 239 -6.94 -4.50 -0.14
CA ASP A 239 -6.71 -5.40 0.99
C ASP A 239 -7.99 -5.58 1.81
N LYS A 240 -8.11 -6.71 2.49
CA LYS A 240 -9.19 -6.98 3.43
C LYS A 240 -8.71 -7.85 4.58
N VAL A 241 -9.22 -7.59 5.76
CA VAL A 241 -9.00 -8.43 6.94
C VAL A 241 -10.35 -8.74 7.55
N GLN A 242 -10.64 -10.02 7.65
CA GLN A 242 -11.86 -10.49 8.30
C GLN A 242 -11.67 -10.45 9.81
N ALA A 243 -12.68 -9.97 10.50
CA ALA A 243 -12.74 -10.07 11.95
C ALA A 243 -12.60 -11.54 12.39
N ALA A 244 -11.96 -11.78 13.51
CA ALA A 244 -11.77 -13.14 14.05
C ALA A 244 -13.09 -13.84 14.34
N THR A 245 -14.14 -13.07 14.62
CA THR A 245 -15.50 -13.55 14.87
C THR A 245 -16.50 -12.67 14.13
N ASN A 246 -17.60 -13.28 13.69
CA ASN A 246 -18.74 -12.57 13.06
C ASN A 246 -18.36 -11.72 11.82
N SER A 247 -17.39 -12.18 11.04
CA SER A 247 -17.06 -11.53 9.77
C SER A 247 -18.26 -11.50 8.83
N LEU A 248 -18.47 -10.36 8.20
CA LEU A 248 -19.53 -10.10 7.22
C LEU A 248 -19.04 -10.26 5.78
N ILE A 249 -17.76 -9.99 5.51
CA ILE A 249 -17.20 -9.81 4.16
C ILE A 249 -16.63 -11.09 3.55
N GLY A 250 -17.13 -12.27 3.93
CA GLY A 250 -16.60 -13.54 3.41
C GLY A 250 -16.64 -13.67 1.89
N GLY A 251 -17.59 -13.01 1.23
CA GLY A 251 -17.73 -13.01 -0.23
C GLY A 251 -17.00 -11.89 -0.98
N LEU A 252 -16.36 -10.96 -0.27
CA LEU A 252 -15.59 -9.88 -0.87
C LEU A 252 -14.15 -10.35 -1.19
N ASN A 253 -13.57 -9.93 -2.30
CA ASN A 253 -12.19 -10.25 -2.69
C ASN A 253 -11.39 -8.99 -2.97
N THR A 254 -10.06 -9.11 -2.90
CA THR A 254 -9.17 -8.09 -3.47
C THR A 254 -9.40 -8.01 -4.98
N GLY A 255 -9.41 -6.80 -5.54
CA GLY A 255 -9.79 -6.57 -6.93
C GLY A 255 -11.27 -6.28 -7.15
N ASP A 256 -12.15 -6.58 -6.19
CA ASP A 256 -13.56 -6.22 -6.29
C ASP A 256 -13.74 -4.70 -6.26
N LEU A 257 -14.75 -4.23 -7.00
CA LEU A 257 -15.23 -2.86 -6.92
C LEU A 257 -16.31 -2.78 -5.85
N LEU A 258 -16.17 -1.85 -4.93
CA LEU A 258 -16.99 -1.75 -3.72
C LEU A 258 -17.61 -0.38 -3.60
N THR A 259 -18.89 -0.33 -3.27
CA THR A 259 -19.58 0.87 -2.81
C THR A 259 -19.48 0.99 -1.29
N VAL A 260 -19.09 2.14 -0.80
CA VAL A 260 -19.02 2.44 0.63
C VAL A 260 -20.05 3.51 0.99
N ASN A 261 -20.94 3.19 1.91
CA ASN A 261 -21.88 4.12 2.52
C ASN A 261 -21.31 4.56 3.87
N ILE A 262 -21.16 5.85 4.08
CA ILE A 262 -20.67 6.40 5.35
C ILE A 262 -21.87 6.60 6.26
N ALA A 263 -21.86 5.98 7.44
CA ALA A 263 -22.90 6.19 8.44
C ALA A 263 -22.85 7.63 8.98
N LEU A 264 -24.01 8.20 9.30
CA LEU A 264 -24.12 9.64 9.59
C LEU A 264 -23.67 10.07 10.99
N ALA A 265 -23.37 9.17 11.92
CA ALA A 265 -22.89 9.53 13.26
C ALA A 265 -22.42 8.33 14.09
N PRO A 266 -21.44 8.50 14.94
CA PRO A 266 -20.33 9.45 14.87
C PRO A 266 -19.28 8.93 13.88
N ASN A 267 -18.84 9.74 12.94
CA ASN A 267 -17.96 9.29 11.87
C ASN A 267 -16.60 9.95 11.97
N PRO A 268 -15.72 9.44 12.79
CA PRO A 268 -14.38 9.94 12.77
C PRO A 268 -13.72 9.56 11.44
N PHE A 269 -13.19 10.54 10.75
CA PHE A 269 -12.19 10.38 9.75
C PHE A 269 -10.83 10.44 10.41
N PHE A 270 -10.05 9.41 10.24
CA PHE A 270 -8.72 9.30 10.81
C PHE A 270 -7.65 9.36 9.73
N VAL A 271 -6.44 9.66 10.13
CA VAL A 271 -5.26 9.63 9.26
C VAL A 271 -4.24 8.68 9.88
N ASP A 272 -3.83 7.68 9.12
CA ASP A 272 -2.67 6.85 9.44
C ASP A 272 -1.40 7.68 9.21
N SER A 273 -0.94 8.37 10.23
CA SER A 273 0.18 9.30 10.09
C SER A 273 1.56 8.66 10.20
N LYS A 274 1.66 7.44 10.74
CA LYS A 274 2.95 6.79 11.05
C LYS A 274 3.91 7.68 11.83
N GLY A 275 3.35 8.46 12.75
CA GLY A 275 4.11 9.44 13.54
C GLY A 275 4.59 10.66 12.75
N LEU A 276 4.28 10.80 11.46
CA LEU A 276 4.57 12.01 10.70
C LEU A 276 3.77 13.20 11.27
N SER A 277 4.40 14.35 11.35
CA SER A 277 3.75 15.58 11.79
C SER A 277 2.80 16.14 10.72
N VAL A 278 1.80 15.35 10.34
CA VAL A 278 0.76 15.78 9.41
C VAL A 278 -0.17 16.73 10.15
N GLN A 279 -0.16 17.99 9.76
CA GLN A 279 -1.01 18.98 10.38
C GLN A 279 -2.43 18.87 9.86
N SER A 280 -3.40 18.75 10.77
CA SER A 280 -4.80 18.95 10.44
C SER A 280 -5.03 20.41 10.09
N SER A 281 -5.67 20.65 8.95
CA SER A 281 -5.93 22.02 8.48
C SER A 281 -7.27 22.07 7.76
N SER A 282 -8.01 23.15 7.96
CA SER A 282 -9.23 23.42 7.18
C SER A 282 -8.95 23.62 5.68
N SER A 283 -7.69 23.80 5.28
CA SER A 283 -7.30 23.84 3.87
C SER A 283 -7.27 22.48 3.20
N TYR A 284 -7.29 21.39 3.96
CA TYR A 284 -7.41 20.03 3.42
C TYR A 284 -8.83 19.53 3.59
N SER A 285 -9.48 19.19 2.47
CA SER A 285 -10.88 18.81 2.48
C SER A 285 -11.15 17.56 3.32
N PHE A 286 -10.22 16.61 3.40
CA PHE A 286 -10.36 15.42 4.24
C PHE A 286 -10.51 15.79 5.73
N PHE A 287 -9.76 16.74 6.22
CA PHE A 287 -9.89 17.21 7.60
C PHE A 287 -11.06 18.18 7.82
N ALA A 288 -11.37 19.00 6.81
CA ALA A 288 -12.48 19.96 6.90
C ALA A 288 -13.85 19.28 6.84
N GLY A 289 -13.95 18.18 6.12
CA GLY A 289 -15.20 17.45 5.86
C GLY A 289 -15.35 16.14 6.61
N GLN A 290 -14.85 16.06 7.84
CA GLN A 290 -14.71 14.83 8.67
C GLN A 290 -15.96 13.95 8.84
N THR A 291 -17.07 14.30 8.28
CA THR A 291 -18.32 13.52 8.34
C THR A 291 -19.01 13.39 6.99
N SER A 292 -18.34 13.79 5.91
CA SER A 292 -18.92 13.85 4.58
C SER A 292 -18.05 13.16 3.54
N ALA A 293 -18.69 12.40 2.64
CA ALA A 293 -18.01 11.81 1.49
C ALA A 293 -17.35 12.88 0.60
N SER A 294 -17.78 14.14 0.65
CA SER A 294 -17.13 15.24 -0.09
C SER A 294 -15.70 15.54 0.34
N ALA A 295 -15.28 15.02 1.50
CA ALA A 295 -13.91 15.10 1.96
C ALA A 295 -12.98 14.04 1.32
N ILE A 296 -13.56 13.07 0.66
CA ILE A 296 -12.85 11.95 0.03
C ILE A 296 -12.66 12.28 -1.44
N HIS A 297 -11.48 11.96 -1.97
CA HIS A 297 -11.13 12.24 -3.37
C HIS A 297 -10.66 10.99 -4.10
N PRO A 298 -10.96 10.87 -5.39
CA PRO A 298 -10.39 9.80 -6.22
C PRO A 298 -8.87 9.81 -6.18
N GLY A 299 -8.28 8.62 -6.11
CA GLY A 299 -6.85 8.41 -5.93
C GLY A 299 -6.39 8.24 -4.48
N GLN A 300 -7.20 8.65 -3.51
CA GLN A 300 -6.90 8.36 -2.11
C GLN A 300 -6.97 6.86 -1.84
N THR A 301 -6.04 6.35 -1.05
CA THR A 301 -6.16 5.05 -0.41
C THR A 301 -6.85 5.25 0.93
N VAL A 302 -7.96 4.58 1.13
CA VAL A 302 -8.73 4.65 2.38
C VAL A 302 -9.03 3.26 2.90
N ALA A 303 -9.15 3.16 4.20
CA ALA A 303 -9.64 1.97 4.87
C ALA A 303 -10.94 2.26 5.60
N VAL A 304 -11.81 1.26 5.69
CA VAL A 304 -13.11 1.36 6.34
C VAL A 304 -13.35 0.18 7.25
N ASN A 305 -13.99 0.43 8.39
CA ASN A 305 -14.51 -0.62 9.27
C ASN A 305 -15.93 -0.94 8.84
N VAL A 306 -16.23 -2.23 8.62
CA VAL A 306 -17.50 -2.67 8.06
C VAL A 306 -18.52 -2.90 9.17
N THR A 307 -19.68 -2.28 9.06
CA THR A 307 -20.83 -2.49 9.96
C THR A 307 -21.94 -3.30 9.30
N THR A 308 -22.08 -3.21 7.97
CA THR A 308 -22.98 -4.04 7.17
C THR A 308 -22.33 -4.38 5.84
N PHE A 309 -22.73 -5.50 5.25
CA PHE A 309 -22.27 -5.92 3.93
C PHE A 309 -23.43 -6.44 3.10
N VAL A 310 -23.48 -6.03 1.84
CA VAL A 310 -24.39 -6.53 0.82
C VAL A 310 -23.55 -7.05 -0.34
N ALA A 311 -23.72 -8.31 -0.69
CA ALA A 311 -22.98 -8.92 -1.79
C ALA A 311 -23.34 -8.31 -3.15
N ALA A 312 -22.41 -8.35 -4.08
CA ALA A 312 -22.65 -7.94 -5.46
C ALA A 312 -23.72 -8.82 -6.12
N THR A 313 -24.45 -8.23 -7.04
CA THR A 313 -25.36 -8.94 -7.94
C THR A 313 -24.87 -8.82 -9.39
N SER A 314 -25.61 -9.35 -10.34
CA SER A 314 -25.30 -9.16 -11.76
C SER A 314 -25.38 -7.69 -12.23
N THR A 315 -26.04 -6.83 -11.49
CA THR A 315 -26.32 -5.43 -11.86
C THR A 315 -25.81 -4.40 -10.86
N THR A 316 -25.40 -4.82 -9.65
CA THR A 316 -24.94 -3.91 -8.58
C THR A 316 -23.60 -4.36 -8.01
N LEU A 317 -22.76 -3.40 -7.68
CA LEU A 317 -21.54 -3.66 -6.93
C LEU A 317 -21.86 -4.17 -5.52
N ALA A 318 -20.92 -4.88 -4.92
CA ALA A 318 -20.96 -5.11 -3.48
C ALA A 318 -20.98 -3.77 -2.74
N ALA A 319 -21.65 -3.74 -1.59
CA ALA A 319 -21.76 -2.53 -0.78
C ALA A 319 -21.49 -2.79 0.69
N VAL A 320 -20.84 -1.85 1.34
CA VAL A 320 -20.66 -1.84 2.80
C VAL A 320 -21.21 -0.55 3.39
N THR A 321 -21.63 -0.61 4.65
CA THR A 321 -21.78 0.58 5.50
C THR A 321 -20.58 0.64 6.43
N SER A 322 -20.03 1.83 6.59
CA SER A 322 -18.89 2.07 7.47
C SER A 322 -19.17 3.18 8.46
N ASP A 323 -18.70 3.00 9.68
CA ASP A 323 -18.72 4.03 10.73
C ASP A 323 -17.34 4.71 10.92
N THR A 324 -16.36 4.31 10.16
CA THR A 324 -14.97 4.84 10.28
C THR A 324 -14.31 4.84 8.92
N VAL A 325 -13.70 5.96 8.56
CA VAL A 325 -12.87 6.09 7.36
C VAL A 325 -11.47 6.53 7.79
N THR A 326 -10.47 5.75 7.42
CA THR A 326 -9.06 6.06 7.68
C THR A 326 -8.34 6.35 6.38
N LEU A 327 -7.73 7.52 6.28
CA LEU A 327 -6.82 7.84 5.18
C LEU A 327 -5.55 7.01 5.32
N ARG A 328 -5.23 6.25 4.28
CA ARG A 328 -4.08 5.36 4.20
C ARG A 328 -3.09 5.85 3.14
N TRP A 329 -2.00 5.13 3.03
CA TRP A 329 -0.86 5.48 2.19
C TRP A 329 -1.13 5.14 0.72
N SER A 330 -1.20 6.17 -0.10
CA SER A 330 -1.21 6.03 -1.57
C SER A 330 0.20 5.79 -2.08
N ARG A 331 0.32 4.99 -3.12
CA ARG A 331 1.59 4.65 -3.76
C ARG A 331 1.52 4.98 -5.23
N PHE A 332 2.54 5.66 -5.73
CA PHE A 332 2.62 6.03 -7.13
C PHE A 332 4.06 6.20 -7.59
N THR A 333 4.24 6.11 -8.90
CA THR A 333 5.49 6.51 -9.56
C THR A 333 5.22 7.77 -10.35
N ALA A 334 6.11 8.75 -10.24
CA ALA A 334 6.02 10.02 -10.91
C ALA A 334 7.40 10.51 -11.33
N ALA A 335 7.45 11.48 -12.26
CA ALA A 335 8.70 12.13 -12.61
C ALA A 335 9.03 13.19 -11.56
N ALA A 336 10.23 13.13 -11.00
CA ALA A 336 10.73 14.16 -10.11
C ALA A 336 11.12 15.42 -10.89
N VAL A 337 10.77 16.59 -10.38
CA VAL A 337 10.98 17.91 -11.00
C VAL A 337 11.67 18.85 -10.02
N ALA A 338 12.72 19.53 -10.48
CA ALA A 338 13.43 20.51 -9.67
C ALA A 338 12.52 21.72 -9.28
N PRO A 339 12.74 22.39 -8.15
CA PRO A 339 13.85 22.18 -7.23
C PRO A 339 13.61 21.02 -6.24
N PHE A 340 14.69 20.39 -5.80
CA PHE A 340 14.69 19.39 -4.75
C PHE A 340 15.29 19.98 -3.48
N THR A 341 14.67 19.70 -2.33
CA THR A 341 15.18 20.12 -1.03
C THR A 341 15.11 18.97 -0.03
N THR A 342 15.71 19.11 1.12
CA THR A 342 15.61 18.12 2.20
C THR A 342 14.17 17.89 2.67
N GLN A 343 13.27 18.85 2.46
CA GLN A 343 11.89 18.84 2.98
C GLN A 343 10.82 18.75 1.90
N LEU A 344 11.15 19.03 0.64
CA LEU A 344 10.17 19.09 -0.45
C LEU A 344 10.70 18.40 -1.70
N LEU A 345 9.82 17.64 -2.31
CA LEU A 345 9.98 17.03 -3.63
C LEU A 345 8.82 17.50 -4.51
N ASN A 346 9.13 18.01 -5.68
CA ASN A 346 8.12 18.26 -6.70
C ASN A 346 8.04 17.07 -7.66
N VAL A 347 6.82 16.71 -8.03
CA VAL A 347 6.55 15.66 -9.00
C VAL A 347 5.55 16.13 -10.05
N ASN A 348 5.64 15.56 -11.25
CA ASN A 348 4.63 15.70 -12.29
C ASN A 348 4.28 14.32 -12.87
N THR A 349 3.41 14.28 -13.88
CA THR A 349 3.00 13.02 -14.52
C THR A 349 2.46 11.98 -13.53
N LEU A 350 1.58 12.44 -12.63
CA LEU A 350 0.88 11.55 -11.72
C LEU A 350 -0.02 10.57 -12.48
N PRO A 351 -0.25 9.37 -11.93
CA PRO A 351 -1.26 8.45 -12.48
C PRO A 351 -2.62 9.12 -12.63
N SER A 352 -3.30 8.87 -13.75
CA SER A 352 -4.59 9.48 -14.08
C SER A 352 -5.71 9.17 -13.09
N TYR A 353 -5.59 8.09 -12.32
CA TYR A 353 -6.58 7.73 -11.30
C TYR A 353 -6.64 8.69 -10.10
N PHE A 354 -5.70 9.60 -9.95
CA PHE A 354 -5.82 10.69 -8.98
C PHE A 354 -6.84 11.74 -9.39
N PHE A 355 -7.23 11.79 -10.67
CA PHE A 355 -8.21 12.73 -11.21
C PHE A 355 -7.94 14.20 -10.87
N LEU A 356 -6.70 14.52 -10.58
CA LEU A 356 -6.29 15.90 -10.28
C LEU A 356 -6.34 16.76 -11.54
N THR A 357 -6.73 18.01 -11.37
CA THR A 357 -6.60 19.00 -12.44
C THR A 357 -5.12 19.10 -12.83
N PRO A 358 -4.79 19.03 -14.12
CA PRO A 358 -3.40 19.09 -14.54
C PRO A 358 -2.73 20.34 -14.01
N ALA A 359 -1.84 20.18 -13.05
CA ALA A 359 -0.91 21.19 -12.59
C ALA A 359 0.47 20.88 -13.20
N SER A 360 1.30 21.91 -13.37
CA SER A 360 2.66 21.70 -13.84
C SER A 360 3.48 20.85 -12.85
N GLN A 361 3.14 20.92 -11.58
CA GLN A 361 3.84 20.22 -10.49
C GLN A 361 2.89 19.97 -9.32
N PHE A 362 3.19 18.92 -8.56
CA PHE A 362 2.57 18.62 -7.27
C PHE A 362 3.66 18.54 -6.22
N VAL A 363 3.37 19.09 -5.05
CA VAL A 363 4.33 19.15 -3.95
C VAL A 363 4.16 17.93 -3.04
N VAL A 364 5.26 17.28 -2.74
CA VAL A 364 5.37 16.18 -1.78
C VAL A 364 6.19 16.69 -0.59
N GLN A 365 5.60 16.72 0.60
CA GLN A 365 6.28 17.01 1.85
C GLN A 365 7.13 15.83 2.27
N LEU A 366 8.38 16.11 2.62
CA LEU A 366 9.34 15.14 3.16
C LEU A 366 9.64 15.48 4.61
N TYR A 367 9.95 14.47 5.39
CA TYR A 367 10.29 14.60 6.81
C TYR A 367 11.71 14.09 7.03
N PRO A 368 12.73 14.95 6.91
CA PRO A 368 14.11 14.53 7.12
C PRO A 368 14.36 14.15 8.58
N GLY A 369 15.20 13.14 8.78
CA GLY A 369 15.53 12.66 10.12
C GLY A 369 16.67 11.65 10.10
N THR A 370 17.03 11.14 11.27
CA THR A 370 18.07 10.12 11.43
C THR A 370 17.50 8.73 11.15
N ALA A 371 18.28 7.88 10.56
CA ALA A 371 17.93 6.48 10.29
C ALA A 371 17.33 5.79 11.55
N GLY A 372 16.22 5.09 11.37
CA GLY A 372 15.50 4.43 12.46
C GLY A 372 14.62 5.34 13.32
N GLY A 373 14.62 6.66 13.06
CA GLY A 373 13.74 7.62 13.77
C GLY A 373 12.26 7.41 13.43
N GLN A 374 11.41 7.92 14.31
CA GLN A 374 9.96 7.93 14.09
C GLN A 374 9.55 9.21 13.35
N GLY A 375 8.45 9.13 12.60
CA GLY A 375 7.88 10.28 11.93
C GLY A 375 8.80 10.89 10.86
N ILE A 376 9.58 10.07 10.17
CA ILE A 376 10.49 10.48 9.10
C ILE A 376 10.12 9.84 7.77
N THR A 377 10.53 10.49 6.68
CA THR A 377 10.49 9.89 5.36
C THR A 377 11.65 8.91 5.20
N ASN A 378 11.35 7.66 4.84
CA ASN A 378 12.37 6.66 4.50
C ASN A 378 12.84 6.88 3.06
N PHE A 379 14.15 6.86 2.84
CA PHE A 379 14.75 7.01 1.52
C PHE A 379 15.43 5.71 1.09
N ASP A 380 15.21 5.32 -0.17
CA ASP A 380 15.86 4.15 -0.78
C ASP A 380 16.58 4.60 -2.07
N GLY A 381 17.87 4.30 -2.15
CA GLY A 381 18.73 4.74 -3.24
C GLY A 381 19.28 6.16 -3.12
N ILE A 382 18.82 6.94 -2.14
CA ILE A 382 19.22 8.32 -1.86
C ILE A 382 19.28 8.56 -0.35
N THR A 383 19.96 9.63 0.09
CA THR A 383 20.09 9.96 1.53
C THR A 383 18.97 10.85 2.03
N ASP A 384 18.48 11.76 1.22
CA ASP A 384 17.39 12.70 1.52
C ASP A 384 16.84 13.30 0.22
N GLY A 385 15.89 14.21 0.36
CA GLY A 385 15.26 14.87 -0.78
C GLY A 385 16.21 15.68 -1.66
N SER A 386 17.32 16.18 -1.12
CA SER A 386 18.32 16.93 -1.89
C SER A 386 19.16 16.04 -2.83
N GLY A 387 19.23 14.74 -2.52
CA GLY A 387 19.90 13.75 -3.36
C GLY A 387 19.09 13.25 -4.55
N ILE A 388 17.83 13.69 -4.68
CA ILE A 388 16.98 13.32 -5.81
C ILE A 388 17.50 13.99 -7.10
N VAL A 389 17.55 13.21 -8.15
CA VAL A 389 17.85 13.70 -9.51
C VAL A 389 16.60 13.64 -10.38
N PRO A 390 16.53 14.34 -11.53
CA PRO A 390 15.35 14.34 -12.41
C PRO A 390 15.11 12.98 -13.09
N ASN A 391 14.73 11.99 -12.31
CA ASN A 391 14.40 10.63 -12.72
C ASN A 391 13.07 10.23 -12.09
N PRO A 392 12.42 9.17 -12.58
CA PRO A 392 11.24 8.64 -11.91
C PRO A 392 11.53 8.28 -10.45
N VAL A 393 10.59 8.64 -9.57
CA VAL A 393 10.59 8.27 -8.16
C VAL A 393 9.31 7.50 -7.84
N SER A 394 9.45 6.48 -7.00
CA SER A 394 8.30 5.83 -6.37
C SER A 394 8.06 6.47 -5.01
N VAL A 395 6.84 6.89 -4.76
CA VAL A 395 6.45 7.60 -3.55
C VAL A 395 5.34 6.84 -2.84
N ARG A 396 5.50 6.67 -1.52
CA ARG A 396 4.44 6.24 -0.62
C ARG A 396 4.08 7.43 0.26
N ALA A 397 2.87 7.96 0.09
CA ALA A 397 2.46 9.19 0.74
C ALA A 397 0.97 9.21 1.08
N LEU A 398 0.62 9.97 2.12
CA LEU A 398 -0.76 10.39 2.34
C LEU A 398 -1.14 11.41 1.28
N PHE A 399 -2.24 11.17 0.60
CA PHE A 399 -2.79 12.10 -0.39
C PHE A 399 -3.87 12.96 0.30
N LEU A 400 -3.49 14.17 0.66
CA LEU A 400 -4.38 15.19 1.19
C LEU A 400 -4.60 16.23 0.09
N GLU A 401 -5.61 16.04 -0.74
CA GLU A 401 -5.90 16.99 -1.80
C GLU A 401 -6.05 18.40 -1.24
N ASN A 402 -5.48 19.33 -1.97
CA ASN A 402 -5.57 20.74 -1.70
C ASN A 402 -6.28 21.44 -2.87
N THR A 403 -7.45 21.97 -2.61
CA THR A 403 -8.29 22.63 -3.61
C THR A 403 -7.76 23.99 -4.04
N GLY A 404 -6.52 24.09 -4.49
CA GLY A 404 -6.09 25.26 -5.25
C GLY A 404 -5.06 26.17 -4.63
N ILE A 405 -4.33 25.75 -3.61
CA ILE A 405 -3.18 26.50 -3.11
C ILE A 405 -1.91 25.77 -3.54
N THR A 406 -1.29 26.23 -4.62
CA THR A 406 -0.05 25.66 -5.20
C THR A 406 1.14 25.65 -4.22
N ALA A 407 1.01 26.26 -3.05
CA ALA A 407 2.04 26.34 -2.01
C ALA A 407 1.94 25.24 -0.95
N ASN A 408 0.81 24.53 -0.86
CA ASN A 408 0.65 23.46 0.14
C ASN A 408 0.95 22.09 -0.47
N PRO A 409 1.61 21.20 0.27
CA PRO A 409 1.86 19.85 -0.22
C PRO A 409 0.54 19.09 -0.46
N ALA A 410 0.41 18.46 -1.62
CA ALA A 410 -0.69 17.54 -1.89
C ALA A 410 -0.45 16.16 -1.24
N PHE A 411 0.82 15.82 -1.02
CA PHE A 411 1.26 14.53 -0.53
C PHE A 411 2.22 14.68 0.65
N PHE A 412 2.15 13.75 1.61
CA PHE A 412 3.05 13.68 2.76
C PHE A 412 3.73 12.32 2.76
N ALA A 413 5.01 12.29 2.45
CA ALA A 413 5.70 11.05 2.11
C ALA A 413 6.24 10.31 3.34
N ALA A 414 5.92 9.02 3.47
CA ALA A 414 6.60 8.10 4.38
C ALA A 414 7.80 7.43 3.72
N LYS A 415 7.80 7.27 2.39
CA LYS A 415 8.92 6.67 1.67
C LYS A 415 9.08 7.28 0.28
N VAL A 416 10.33 7.44 -0.12
CA VAL A 416 10.72 7.83 -1.48
C VAL A 416 11.84 6.90 -1.96
N ARG A 417 11.65 6.29 -3.13
CA ARG A 417 12.65 5.46 -3.80
C ARG A 417 13.00 6.09 -5.13
N GLN A 418 14.28 6.26 -5.41
CA GLN A 418 14.80 6.68 -6.71
C GLN A 418 15.08 5.45 -7.57
N HIS A 419 14.66 5.45 -8.84
CA HIS A 419 14.89 4.38 -9.81
C HIS A 419 16.07 4.63 -10.72
#